data_05d8bd4a5e78dd3fb69a6339b0e64baf
#
_entry.id   05d8bd4a5e78dd3fb69a6339b0e64baf
#
_cell.length_a   1.000
_cell.length_b   1.000
_cell.length_c   1.000
_cell.angle_alpha   90.00
_cell.angle_beta   90.00
_cell.angle_gamma   90.00
#
_symmetry.space_group_name_H-M   'P 1'
#
loop_
_entity.id
_entity.type
_entity.pdbx_description
1 polymer ?
#
loop_
_entity_poly.entity_id
_entity_poly.type
_entity_poly.pdbx_seq_one_letter_code
_entity_poly.pdbx_strand_id
1 'polypeptide(L)'
;VKCGCNWVAIPGREYPLQDVTRVNMAVALHYGLKDLQAQETRDLDLLWERFTYHLQAMVECVKAGYDRHYEVMQRNRPEIVLNLFMHGPIERGLNCSNGGVDILDLNIDGIALATVADSFAAIEQRVVEEKKLTWDRLFELLDTNYEGAERERLMLKNIRRFGSPGSRAQDWAVRIRDYYVALCKGSPTRKHHLMIVPGLFSHGDVYAYGKTLEATPNGRFAGDAISHSSEPDPGFARGVDTFSPVLKANAVALTQAGYGNSAPLHLDIDTGLIQHSGGVDALVALIHAHEQAGGTLINMNCVSKEKLLKAHEDPKAYPDLVVRVTGYSAFFASLSKEYRQQIVDRFLDE
;
A
#
# COMPACT_ATOMS: atom_id res chain seq x y z
N VAL A 1 11.25 15.57 11.57
CA VAL A 1 10.47 16.46 10.67
C VAL A 1 9.95 15.65 9.52
N LYS A 2 8.69 15.87 9.13
CA LYS A 2 8.12 15.27 7.93
C LYS A 2 8.71 15.94 6.69
N CYS A 3 9.11 15.14 5.72
CA CYS A 3 9.62 15.60 4.43
C CYS A 3 9.04 14.76 3.28
N GLY A 4 9.02 15.34 2.08
CA GLY A 4 8.52 14.67 0.87
C GLY A 4 7.12 14.07 1.00
N CYS A 5 6.94 12.88 0.42
CA CYS A 5 5.66 12.16 0.38
C CYS A 5 5.48 11.28 1.63
N ASN A 6 5.14 11.86 2.76
CA ASN A 6 4.77 11.15 4.00
C ASN A 6 5.92 10.46 4.77
N TRP A 7 7.18 10.68 4.46
CA TRP A 7 8.27 10.19 5.30
C TRP A 7 8.76 11.21 6.31
N VAL A 8 9.47 10.74 7.29
CA VAL A 8 10.08 11.55 8.34
C VAL A 8 11.60 11.45 8.26
N ALA A 9 12.29 12.51 8.69
CA ALA A 9 13.74 12.54 8.80
C ALA A 9 14.20 13.40 9.96
N ILE A 10 15.40 13.13 10.46
CA ILE A 10 16.09 13.97 11.45
C ILE A 10 16.89 15.03 10.67
N PRO A 11 16.50 16.32 10.72
CA PRO A 11 17.16 17.36 9.95
C PRO A 11 18.67 17.41 10.22
N GLY A 12 19.45 17.50 9.16
CA GLY A 12 20.90 17.59 9.20
C GLY A 12 21.64 16.30 9.56
N ARG A 13 20.97 15.22 9.97
CA ARG A 13 21.60 13.97 10.43
C ARG A 13 21.21 12.74 9.65
N GLU A 14 20.07 12.77 9.01
CA GLU A 14 19.50 11.63 8.29
C GLU A 14 19.28 11.98 6.82
N TYR A 15 19.76 11.09 5.95
CA TYR A 15 19.47 11.13 4.51
C TYR A 15 18.45 10.03 4.18
N PRO A 16 17.17 10.38 4.02
CA PRO A 16 16.13 9.41 3.77
C PRO A 16 16.06 9.06 2.27
N LEU A 17 16.30 7.80 1.94
CA LEU A 17 16.01 7.20 0.64
C LEU A 17 14.72 6.40 0.73
N GLN A 18 13.66 7.10 1.08
CA GLN A 18 12.32 6.52 1.15
C GLN A 18 11.62 6.67 -0.20
N ASP A 19 10.60 5.85 -0.44
CA ASP A 19 9.78 5.92 -1.63
C ASP A 19 10.50 5.62 -2.96
N VAL A 20 11.62 4.91 -2.91
CA VAL A 20 12.44 4.59 -4.10
C VAL A 20 12.21 3.16 -4.61
N THR A 21 11.69 2.26 -3.78
CA THR A 21 11.45 0.87 -4.18
C THR A 21 10.09 0.38 -3.71
N ARG A 22 9.52 -0.54 -4.49
CA ARG A 22 8.23 -1.18 -4.20
C ARG A 22 8.33 -2.68 -4.39
N VAL A 23 7.76 -3.40 -3.44
CA VAL A 23 7.56 -4.85 -3.52
C VAL A 23 6.06 -5.10 -3.66
N ASN A 24 5.63 -5.50 -4.85
CA ASN A 24 4.23 -5.83 -5.11
C ASN A 24 3.92 -7.24 -4.59
N MET A 25 3.30 -7.30 -3.40
CA MET A 25 2.95 -8.56 -2.74
C MET A 25 1.97 -9.40 -3.56
N ALA A 26 1.13 -8.77 -4.40
CA ALA A 26 0.21 -9.50 -5.26
C ALA A 26 0.94 -10.25 -6.38
N VAL A 27 2.12 -9.81 -6.81
CA VAL A 27 2.98 -10.55 -7.72
C VAL A 27 3.55 -11.80 -7.03
N ALA A 28 3.95 -11.68 -5.75
CA ALA A 28 4.40 -12.83 -4.97
C ALA A 28 3.27 -13.86 -4.81
N LEU A 29 2.03 -13.41 -4.57
CA LEU A 29 0.86 -14.30 -4.52
C LEU A 29 0.58 -14.96 -5.87
N HIS A 30 0.66 -14.21 -6.97
CA HIS A 30 0.47 -14.74 -8.32
C HIS A 30 1.43 -15.91 -8.60
N TYR A 31 2.72 -15.72 -8.35
CA TYR A 31 3.71 -16.78 -8.54
C TYR A 31 3.53 -17.93 -7.54
N GLY A 32 3.15 -17.64 -6.30
CA GLY A 32 2.80 -18.68 -5.32
C GLY A 32 1.62 -19.55 -5.77
N LEU A 33 0.60 -18.95 -6.39
CA LEU A 33 -0.53 -19.69 -6.98
C LEU A 33 -0.10 -20.52 -8.20
N LYS A 34 0.78 -20.02 -9.07
CA LYS A 34 1.34 -20.77 -10.20
C LYS A 34 2.18 -21.95 -9.72
N ASP A 35 3.00 -21.76 -8.70
CA ASP A 35 3.75 -22.87 -8.10
C ASP A 35 2.80 -23.94 -7.51
N LEU A 36 1.75 -23.50 -6.80
CA LEU A 36 0.76 -24.40 -6.21
C LEU A 36 -0.03 -25.15 -7.29
N GLN A 37 -0.37 -24.51 -8.39
CA GLN A 37 -1.06 -25.12 -9.53
C GLN A 37 -0.28 -26.32 -10.10
N ALA A 38 1.04 -26.25 -10.07
CA ALA A 38 1.93 -27.30 -10.55
C ALA A 38 2.12 -28.47 -9.56
N GLN A 39 1.59 -28.38 -8.33
CA GLN A 39 1.73 -29.41 -7.30
C GLN A 39 0.56 -30.41 -7.34
N GLU A 40 0.83 -31.65 -6.90
CA GLU A 40 -0.20 -32.66 -6.68
C GLU A 40 -1.02 -32.37 -5.42
N THR A 41 -0.35 -32.00 -4.32
CA THR A 41 -1.00 -31.57 -3.08
C THR A 41 -1.19 -30.07 -3.09
N ARG A 42 -2.41 -29.63 -2.78
CA ARG A 42 -2.80 -28.22 -2.81
C ARG A 42 -3.56 -27.86 -1.54
N ASP A 43 -2.93 -27.07 -0.72
CA ASP A 43 -3.52 -26.56 0.51
C ASP A 43 -3.07 -25.12 0.78
N LEU A 44 -3.63 -24.53 1.82
CA LEU A 44 -3.39 -23.12 2.17
C LEU A 44 -1.99 -22.91 2.78
N ASP A 45 -1.47 -23.90 3.47
CA ASP A 45 -0.14 -23.80 4.10
C ASP A 45 0.96 -23.85 3.04
N LEU A 46 0.81 -24.70 2.03
CA LEU A 46 1.73 -24.72 0.89
C LEU A 46 1.63 -23.41 0.07
N LEU A 47 0.41 -22.86 -0.12
CA LEU A 47 0.27 -21.55 -0.76
C LEU A 47 1.00 -20.46 0.02
N TRP A 48 0.87 -20.46 1.35
CA TRP A 48 1.59 -19.52 2.21
C TRP A 48 3.11 -19.68 2.08
N GLU A 49 3.60 -20.90 2.08
CA GLU A 49 5.04 -21.21 1.88
C GLU A 49 5.54 -20.65 0.54
N ARG A 50 4.81 -20.89 -0.56
CA ARG A 50 5.18 -20.40 -1.89
C ARG A 50 5.10 -18.88 -1.99
N PHE A 51 4.05 -18.28 -1.45
CA PHE A 51 3.93 -16.82 -1.35
C PHE A 51 5.11 -16.20 -0.61
N THR A 52 5.44 -16.73 0.55
CA THR A 52 6.54 -16.20 1.37
C THR A 52 7.90 -16.41 0.72
N TYR A 53 8.13 -17.50 0.00
CA TYR A 53 9.33 -17.73 -0.80
C TYR A 53 9.51 -16.63 -1.86
N HIS A 54 8.48 -16.33 -2.64
CA HIS A 54 8.55 -15.29 -3.67
C HIS A 54 8.69 -13.90 -3.06
N LEU A 55 7.98 -13.61 -1.98
CA LEU A 55 8.11 -12.33 -1.28
C LEU A 55 9.52 -12.11 -0.74
N GLN A 56 10.14 -13.14 -0.16
CA GLN A 56 11.52 -13.10 0.30
C GLN A 56 12.50 -12.87 -0.87
N ALA A 57 12.32 -13.57 -1.98
CA ALA A 57 13.17 -13.39 -3.16
C ALA A 57 13.11 -11.95 -3.70
N MET A 58 11.92 -11.34 -3.71
CA MET A 58 11.75 -9.94 -4.14
C MET A 58 12.44 -8.97 -3.18
N VAL A 59 12.31 -9.14 -1.87
CA VAL A 59 12.96 -8.29 -0.87
C VAL A 59 14.49 -8.42 -0.96
N GLU A 60 15.02 -9.63 -1.11
CA GLU A 60 16.47 -9.87 -1.26
C GLU A 60 17.01 -9.27 -2.56
N CYS A 61 16.24 -9.30 -3.65
CA CYS A 61 16.60 -8.64 -4.89
C CYS A 61 16.72 -7.11 -4.70
N VAL A 62 15.78 -6.48 -3.99
CA VAL A 62 15.83 -5.05 -3.66
C VAL A 62 17.04 -4.73 -2.78
N LYS A 63 17.31 -5.54 -1.76
CA LYS A 63 18.50 -5.38 -0.89
C LYS A 63 19.81 -5.42 -1.69
N ALA A 64 19.93 -6.36 -2.64
CA ALA A 64 21.08 -6.43 -3.55
C ALA A 64 21.17 -5.18 -4.45
N GLY A 65 20.02 -4.67 -4.92
CA GLY A 65 19.93 -3.42 -5.67
C GLY A 65 20.41 -2.23 -4.85
N TYR A 66 20.08 -2.16 -3.56
CA TYR A 66 20.55 -1.10 -2.66
C TYR A 66 22.06 -1.16 -2.43
N ASP A 67 22.65 -2.34 -2.27
CA ASP A 67 24.11 -2.47 -2.20
C ASP A 67 24.77 -1.88 -3.45
N ARG A 68 24.22 -2.18 -4.63
CA ARG A 68 24.74 -1.64 -5.89
C ARG A 68 24.50 -0.15 -6.02
N HIS A 69 23.36 0.33 -5.61
CA HIS A 69 23.01 1.76 -5.61
C HIS A 69 23.98 2.55 -4.73
N TYR A 70 24.22 2.08 -3.51
CA TYR A 70 25.16 2.68 -2.57
C TYR A 70 26.57 2.85 -3.16
N GLU A 71 27.07 1.86 -3.91
CA GLU A 71 28.40 1.92 -4.53
C GLU A 71 28.56 2.99 -5.60
N VAL A 72 27.49 3.29 -6.33
CA VAL A 72 27.55 4.12 -7.54
C VAL A 72 26.91 5.49 -7.36
N MET A 73 26.03 5.67 -6.39
CA MET A 73 25.21 6.88 -6.25
C MET A 73 26.05 8.14 -6.12
N GLN A 74 27.09 8.13 -5.28
CA GLN A 74 27.96 9.28 -5.06
C GLN A 74 28.70 9.75 -6.34
N ARG A 75 28.93 8.84 -7.29
CA ARG A 75 29.59 9.17 -8.57
C ARG A 75 28.60 9.63 -9.62
N ASN A 76 27.45 8.97 -9.67
CA ASN A 76 26.45 9.22 -10.71
C ASN A 76 25.56 10.41 -10.38
N ARG A 77 25.26 10.62 -9.09
CA ARG A 77 24.36 11.66 -8.63
C ARG A 77 24.79 12.17 -7.24
N PRO A 78 25.88 12.94 -7.16
CA PRO A 78 26.33 13.49 -5.88
C PRO A 78 25.36 14.55 -5.36
N GLU A 79 25.07 14.51 -4.06
CA GLU A 79 24.20 15.47 -3.38
C GLU A 79 25.00 16.70 -2.93
N ILE A 80 25.58 17.46 -3.89
CA ILE A 80 26.56 18.52 -3.63
C ILE A 80 26.02 19.59 -2.68
N VAL A 81 24.80 20.09 -2.94
CA VAL A 81 24.19 21.13 -2.13
C VAL A 81 23.74 20.60 -0.78
N LEU A 82 23.11 19.42 -0.75
CA LEU A 82 22.62 18.82 0.47
C LEU A 82 23.73 18.51 1.47
N ASN A 83 24.91 18.12 0.99
CA ASN A 83 26.10 17.88 1.84
C ASN A 83 26.48 19.11 2.69
N LEU A 84 26.18 20.34 2.22
CA LEU A 84 26.46 21.57 2.96
C LEU A 84 25.48 21.81 4.13
N PHE A 85 24.34 21.15 4.13
CA PHE A 85 23.29 21.29 5.15
C PHE A 85 23.21 20.10 6.10
N MET A 86 24.09 19.10 5.91
CA MET A 86 24.12 17.88 6.72
C MET A 86 25.35 17.86 7.61
N HIS A 87 25.22 17.34 8.83
CA HIS A 87 26.35 17.03 9.69
C HIS A 87 27.07 15.78 9.18
N GLY A 88 28.38 15.85 9.11
CA GLY A 88 29.24 14.73 8.80
C GLY A 88 29.81 14.68 7.37
N PRO A 89 29.13 15.09 6.29
CA PRO A 89 29.68 14.99 4.94
C PRO A 89 31.01 15.71 4.75
N ILE A 90 31.15 16.94 5.27
CA ILE A 90 32.37 17.73 5.17
C ILE A 90 33.48 17.12 6.03
N GLU A 91 33.17 16.80 7.29
CA GLU A 91 34.12 16.23 8.25
C GLU A 91 34.63 14.86 7.84
N ARG A 92 33.78 14.04 7.24
CA ARG A 92 34.13 12.70 6.78
C ARG A 92 34.68 12.65 5.35
N GLY A 93 34.52 13.73 4.59
CA GLY A 93 34.86 13.75 3.16
C GLY A 93 34.04 12.78 2.32
N LEU A 94 32.78 12.52 2.73
CA LEU A 94 31.88 11.55 2.10
C LEU A 94 30.55 12.21 1.73
N ASN A 95 29.95 11.76 0.64
CA ASN A 95 28.61 12.18 0.27
C ASN A 95 27.57 11.68 1.28
N CYS A 96 26.52 12.46 1.57
CA CYS A 96 25.43 12.05 2.48
C CYS A 96 24.78 10.72 2.08
N SER A 97 24.73 10.44 0.79
CA SER A 97 24.22 9.15 0.27
C SER A 97 25.22 7.98 0.36
N ASN A 98 26.44 8.20 0.86
CA ASN A 98 27.50 7.20 0.90
C ASN A 98 28.30 7.27 2.22
N GLY A 99 27.64 7.23 3.35
CA GLY A 99 28.26 7.21 4.67
C GLY A 99 28.64 8.60 5.24
N GLY A 100 28.31 9.69 4.54
CA GLY A 100 28.58 11.05 5.00
C GLY A 100 27.71 11.46 6.19
N VAL A 101 26.53 10.91 6.34
CA VAL A 101 25.56 11.21 7.42
C VAL A 101 25.57 10.16 8.52
N ASP A 102 24.93 10.48 9.65
CA ASP A 102 24.80 9.52 10.76
C ASP A 102 23.82 8.39 10.44
N ILE A 103 22.74 8.69 9.72
CA ILE A 103 21.67 7.75 9.39
C ILE A 103 21.39 7.82 7.88
N LEU A 104 21.55 6.67 7.22
CA LEU A 104 21.08 6.45 5.86
C LEU A 104 19.85 5.56 5.94
N ASP A 105 18.68 6.11 5.66
CA ASP A 105 17.40 5.41 5.70
C ASP A 105 17.06 4.89 4.29
N LEU A 106 17.02 3.56 4.16
CA LEU A 106 16.65 2.85 2.94
C LEU A 106 15.31 2.15 3.14
N ASN A 107 14.29 2.62 2.45
CA ASN A 107 12.95 2.10 2.60
C ASN A 107 12.63 1.07 1.51
N ILE A 108 11.90 0.02 1.90
CA ILE A 108 11.20 -0.88 0.97
C ILE A 108 9.72 -0.77 1.25
N ASP A 109 8.93 -0.33 0.27
CA ASP A 109 7.48 -0.24 0.39
C ASP A 109 6.79 -1.50 -0.13
N GLY A 110 6.06 -2.19 0.75
CA GLY A 110 5.14 -3.26 0.37
C GLY A 110 3.83 -2.66 -0.15
N ILE A 111 3.35 -3.13 -1.28
CA ILE A 111 2.09 -2.68 -1.89
C ILE A 111 1.13 -3.85 -2.12
N ALA A 112 -0.16 -3.55 -2.28
CA ALA A 112 -1.24 -4.52 -2.50
C ALA A 112 -1.62 -5.37 -1.27
N LEU A 113 -1.42 -4.86 -0.04
CA LEU A 113 -1.71 -5.62 1.17
C LEU A 113 -3.15 -6.13 1.22
N ALA A 114 -4.15 -5.26 1.03
CA ALA A 114 -5.57 -5.66 1.08
C ALA A 114 -5.92 -6.63 -0.05
N THR A 115 -5.41 -6.43 -1.26
CA THR A 115 -5.62 -7.36 -2.39
C THR A 115 -5.16 -8.77 -2.05
N VAL A 116 -4.00 -8.91 -1.40
CA VAL A 116 -3.44 -10.21 -1.01
C VAL A 116 -4.19 -10.80 0.18
N ALA A 117 -4.45 -10.01 1.23
CA ALA A 117 -5.15 -10.46 2.42
C ALA A 117 -6.57 -10.95 2.11
N ASP A 118 -7.30 -10.20 1.30
CA ASP A 118 -8.64 -10.57 0.83
C ASP A 118 -8.60 -11.82 -0.07
N SER A 119 -7.53 -12.00 -0.86
CA SER A 119 -7.35 -13.19 -1.69
C SER A 119 -7.13 -14.46 -0.84
N PHE A 120 -6.25 -14.40 0.16
CA PHE A 120 -6.07 -15.50 1.11
C PHE A 120 -7.38 -15.81 1.85
N ALA A 121 -8.08 -14.79 2.33
CA ALA A 121 -9.36 -14.96 3.03
C ALA A 121 -10.46 -15.58 2.14
N ALA A 122 -10.50 -15.19 0.85
CA ALA A 122 -11.44 -15.75 -0.10
C ALA A 122 -11.15 -17.24 -0.38
N ILE A 123 -9.88 -17.59 -0.55
CA ILE A 123 -9.45 -18.99 -0.72
C ILE A 123 -9.79 -19.80 0.53
N GLU A 124 -9.37 -19.33 1.71
CA GLU A 124 -9.64 -20.03 2.98
C GLU A 124 -11.12 -20.29 3.15
N GLN A 125 -11.97 -19.27 2.95
CA GLN A 125 -13.42 -19.42 3.12
C GLN A 125 -14.05 -20.28 2.04
N ARG A 126 -13.79 -20.01 0.76
CA ARG A 126 -14.56 -20.61 -0.35
C ARG A 126 -14.03 -21.95 -0.83
N VAL A 127 -12.69 -22.14 -0.76
CA VAL A 127 -12.05 -23.37 -1.24
C VAL A 127 -11.85 -24.35 -0.08
N VAL A 128 -11.26 -23.87 1.04
CA VAL A 128 -10.84 -24.77 2.12
C VAL A 128 -12.01 -25.12 3.05
N GLU A 129 -12.73 -24.15 3.60
CA GLU A 129 -13.76 -24.37 4.61
C GLU A 129 -15.11 -24.75 3.99
N GLU A 130 -15.66 -23.86 3.15
CA GLU A 130 -16.99 -24.07 2.56
C GLU A 130 -17.00 -25.07 1.41
N LYS A 131 -15.85 -25.37 0.81
CA LYS A 131 -15.67 -26.27 -0.33
C LYS A 131 -16.62 -25.96 -1.48
N LYS A 132 -16.91 -24.67 -1.68
CA LYS A 132 -17.76 -24.18 -2.78
C LYS A 132 -17.01 -24.13 -4.11
N LEU A 133 -15.68 -24.07 -4.06
CA LEU A 133 -14.77 -24.17 -5.20
C LEU A 133 -13.72 -25.23 -4.90
N THR A 134 -13.28 -25.92 -5.94
CA THR A 134 -12.05 -26.73 -5.90
C THR A 134 -10.85 -25.86 -6.26
N TRP A 135 -9.63 -26.31 -5.95
CA TRP A 135 -8.41 -25.64 -6.38
C TRP A 135 -8.32 -25.55 -7.91
N ASP A 136 -8.66 -26.63 -8.63
CA ASP A 136 -8.65 -26.64 -10.10
C ASP A 136 -9.59 -25.59 -10.68
N ARG A 137 -10.80 -25.49 -10.11
CA ARG A 137 -11.76 -24.47 -10.54
C ARG A 137 -11.28 -23.05 -10.23
N LEU A 138 -10.64 -22.82 -9.08
CA LEU A 138 -10.05 -21.54 -8.77
C LEU A 138 -8.99 -21.15 -9.80
N PHE A 139 -8.08 -22.05 -10.15
CA PHE A 139 -7.05 -21.78 -11.14
C PHE A 139 -7.65 -21.50 -12.52
N GLU A 140 -8.63 -22.26 -12.96
CA GLU A 140 -9.34 -22.00 -14.20
C GLU A 140 -9.98 -20.61 -14.24
N LEU A 141 -10.62 -20.18 -13.14
CA LEU A 141 -11.21 -18.86 -13.01
C LEU A 141 -10.17 -17.74 -13.15
N LEU A 142 -9.01 -17.90 -12.53
CA LEU A 142 -7.92 -16.93 -12.61
C LEU A 142 -7.29 -16.91 -14.01
N ASP A 143 -7.04 -18.07 -14.61
CA ASP A 143 -6.43 -18.19 -15.95
C ASP A 143 -7.34 -17.64 -17.04
N THR A 144 -8.68 -17.74 -16.89
CA THR A 144 -9.67 -17.19 -17.80
C THR A 144 -10.12 -15.77 -17.46
N ASN A 145 -9.50 -15.14 -16.46
CA ASN A 145 -9.93 -13.81 -15.99
C ASN A 145 -11.42 -13.74 -15.65
N TYR A 146 -11.97 -14.81 -15.07
CA TYR A 146 -13.39 -14.96 -14.72
C TYR A 146 -14.36 -14.91 -15.91
N GLU A 147 -13.90 -15.15 -17.15
CA GLU A 147 -14.76 -15.15 -18.33
C GLU A 147 -15.94 -16.12 -18.16
N GLY A 148 -17.15 -15.62 -18.32
CA GLY A 148 -18.39 -16.40 -18.16
C GLY A 148 -18.69 -16.87 -16.72
N ALA A 149 -17.90 -16.47 -15.72
CA ALA A 149 -17.96 -16.97 -14.34
C ALA A 149 -18.30 -15.88 -13.31
N GLU A 150 -19.13 -14.92 -13.67
CA GLU A 150 -19.44 -13.77 -12.82
C GLU A 150 -20.00 -14.17 -11.43
N ARG A 151 -20.79 -15.25 -11.37
CA ARG A 151 -21.34 -15.75 -10.09
C ARG A 151 -20.24 -16.20 -9.15
N GLU A 152 -19.25 -16.93 -9.64
CA GLU A 152 -18.13 -17.42 -8.84
C GLU A 152 -17.19 -16.28 -8.46
N ARG A 153 -16.95 -15.34 -9.37
CA ARG A 153 -16.21 -14.12 -9.10
C ARG A 153 -16.85 -13.30 -7.96
N LEU A 154 -18.17 -13.07 -8.05
CA LEU A 154 -18.91 -12.36 -7.00
C LEU A 154 -18.93 -13.12 -5.67
N MET A 155 -18.95 -14.45 -5.70
CA MET A 155 -18.84 -15.27 -4.49
C MET A 155 -17.47 -15.10 -3.82
N LEU A 156 -16.39 -15.07 -4.59
CA LEU A 156 -15.04 -14.77 -4.07
C LEU A 156 -14.93 -13.34 -3.57
N LYS A 157 -15.52 -12.39 -4.29
CA LYS A 157 -15.54 -10.97 -3.92
C LYS A 157 -16.34 -10.71 -2.64
N ASN A 158 -17.44 -11.42 -2.42
CA ASN A 158 -18.36 -11.20 -1.32
C ASN A 158 -17.97 -12.02 -0.07
N ILE A 159 -16.88 -11.62 0.56
CA ILE A 159 -16.41 -12.10 1.87
C ILE A 159 -16.36 -10.92 2.85
N ARG A 160 -16.21 -11.19 4.14
CA ARG A 160 -15.83 -10.13 5.09
C ARG A 160 -14.38 -9.76 4.83
N ARG A 161 -14.19 -8.58 4.25
CA ARG A 161 -12.89 -8.13 3.73
C ARG A 161 -12.04 -7.48 4.81
N PHE A 162 -10.78 -7.20 4.46
CA PHE A 162 -9.88 -6.40 5.27
C PHE A 162 -10.50 -5.01 5.54
N GLY A 163 -10.44 -4.57 6.80
CA GLY A 163 -11.15 -3.40 7.31
C GLY A 163 -12.41 -3.74 8.09
N SER A 164 -13.00 -4.93 7.90
CA SER A 164 -14.09 -5.41 8.75
C SER A 164 -13.52 -6.02 10.04
N PRO A 165 -13.88 -5.50 11.22
CA PRO A 165 -13.35 -5.97 12.50
C PRO A 165 -13.54 -7.48 12.70
N GLY A 166 -12.48 -8.21 13.08
CA GLY A 166 -12.54 -9.65 13.31
C GLY A 166 -12.82 -10.46 12.05
N SER A 167 -12.52 -9.93 10.86
CA SER A 167 -12.55 -10.71 9.64
C SER A 167 -11.26 -11.52 9.48
N ARG A 168 -11.35 -12.70 8.85
CA ARG A 168 -10.14 -13.47 8.50
C ARG A 168 -9.18 -12.70 7.59
N ALA A 169 -9.71 -11.80 6.75
CA ALA A 169 -8.89 -10.94 5.91
C ALA A 169 -8.04 -9.96 6.75
N GLN A 170 -8.54 -9.51 7.91
CA GLN A 170 -7.75 -8.71 8.85
C GLN A 170 -6.63 -9.55 9.48
N ASP A 171 -6.90 -10.80 9.86
CA ASP A 171 -5.88 -11.69 10.41
C ASP A 171 -4.79 -11.99 9.37
N TRP A 172 -5.18 -12.21 8.11
CA TRP A 172 -4.24 -12.35 7.00
C TRP A 172 -3.41 -11.09 6.77
N ALA A 173 -4.03 -9.90 6.79
CA ALA A 173 -3.31 -8.64 6.62
C ALA A 173 -2.23 -8.44 7.70
N VAL A 174 -2.56 -8.74 8.95
CA VAL A 174 -1.60 -8.70 10.07
C VAL A 174 -0.48 -9.74 9.87
N ARG A 175 -0.82 -10.98 9.52
CA ARG A 175 0.16 -12.05 9.26
C ARG A 175 1.13 -11.69 8.13
N ILE A 176 0.60 -11.14 7.02
CA ILE A 176 1.41 -10.72 5.87
C ILE A 176 2.31 -9.55 6.27
N ARG A 177 1.78 -8.55 6.98
CA ARG A 177 2.54 -7.42 7.48
C ARG A 177 3.68 -7.88 8.40
N ASP A 178 3.41 -8.77 9.35
CA ASP A 178 4.41 -9.25 10.31
C ASP A 178 5.55 -9.97 9.59
N TYR A 179 5.21 -10.84 8.64
CA TYR A 179 6.22 -11.53 7.84
C TYR A 179 7.06 -10.54 7.00
N TYR A 180 6.41 -9.61 6.32
CA TYR A 180 7.08 -8.61 5.49
C TYR A 180 8.03 -7.71 6.31
N VAL A 181 7.56 -7.24 7.47
CA VAL A 181 8.36 -6.43 8.39
C VAL A 181 9.58 -7.22 8.89
N ALA A 182 9.38 -8.50 9.25
CA ALA A 182 10.47 -9.37 9.66
C ALA A 182 11.52 -9.58 8.56
N LEU A 183 11.09 -9.76 7.31
CA LEU A 183 12.01 -9.83 6.16
C LEU A 183 12.84 -8.57 5.97
N CYS A 184 12.23 -7.40 6.10
CA CYS A 184 12.92 -6.13 5.92
C CYS A 184 13.91 -5.86 7.06
N LYS A 185 13.46 -6.01 8.31
CA LYS A 185 14.26 -5.72 9.52
C LYS A 185 15.23 -6.82 9.92
N GLY A 186 14.93 -8.06 9.55
CA GLY A 186 15.64 -9.25 10.05
C GLY A 186 17.10 -9.33 9.61
N SER A 187 17.46 -8.72 8.49
CA SER A 187 18.84 -8.67 8.03
C SER A 187 19.12 -7.38 7.23
N PRO A 188 20.29 -6.76 7.44
CA PRO A 188 20.76 -5.67 6.59
C PRO A 188 21.08 -6.18 5.17
N THR A 189 21.47 -5.27 4.26
CA THR A 189 22.01 -5.67 2.97
C THR A 189 23.30 -6.47 3.13
N ARG A 190 23.57 -7.38 2.18
CA ARG A 190 24.67 -8.36 2.34
C ARG A 190 26.05 -7.76 2.28
N LYS A 191 26.25 -6.76 1.44
CA LYS A 191 27.61 -6.22 1.14
C LYS A 191 27.96 -5.04 2.04
N HIS A 192 27.07 -4.09 2.18
CA HIS A 192 27.33 -2.85 2.90
C HIS A 192 26.64 -2.78 4.27
N HIS A 193 25.91 -3.82 4.65
CA HIS A 193 25.19 -3.90 5.92
C HIS A 193 24.24 -2.73 6.18
N LEU A 194 23.61 -2.23 5.11
CA LEU A 194 22.68 -1.13 5.19
C LEU A 194 21.37 -1.59 5.82
N MET A 195 20.85 -0.80 6.74
CA MET A 195 19.57 -1.07 7.39
C MET A 195 18.42 -0.76 6.46
N ILE A 196 17.39 -1.61 6.48
CA ILE A 196 16.17 -1.42 5.70
C ILE A 196 15.02 -1.04 6.62
N VAL A 197 14.30 0.00 6.25
CA VAL A 197 13.07 0.43 6.89
C VAL A 197 11.87 -0.05 6.08
N PRO A 198 11.01 -0.92 6.66
CA PRO A 198 9.80 -1.36 5.96
C PRO A 198 8.76 -0.25 5.90
N GLY A 199 8.11 -0.11 4.76
CA GLY A 199 6.92 0.71 4.57
C GLY A 199 5.78 -0.10 3.97
N LEU A 200 4.56 0.36 4.16
CA LEU A 200 3.35 -0.14 3.49
C LEU A 200 2.67 1.04 2.80
N PHE A 201 3.40 1.64 1.89
CA PHE A 201 2.99 2.85 1.19
C PHE A 201 2.96 2.60 -0.31
N SER A 202 1.86 2.94 -0.94
CA SER A 202 1.75 3.00 -2.39
C SER A 202 1.36 4.41 -2.82
N HIS A 203 1.91 4.81 -3.95
CA HIS A 203 1.50 6.02 -4.63
C HIS A 203 0.16 5.86 -5.31
N GLY A 204 -0.27 6.91 -6.01
CA GLY A 204 -1.35 6.82 -6.96
C GLY A 204 -1.14 5.81 -8.11
N ASP A 205 0.04 5.19 -8.21
CA ASP A 205 0.43 4.26 -9.28
C ASP A 205 -0.19 2.85 -9.16
N VAL A 206 -1.16 2.65 -8.28
CA VAL A 206 -1.88 1.38 -8.10
C VAL A 206 -2.49 0.85 -9.40
N TYR A 207 -2.87 1.72 -10.31
CA TYR A 207 -3.32 1.36 -11.66
C TYR A 207 -2.18 0.79 -12.51
N ALA A 208 -1.00 1.43 -12.48
CA ALA A 208 0.15 0.99 -13.24
C ALA A 208 0.64 -0.39 -12.78
N TYR A 209 0.69 -0.60 -11.47
CA TYR A 209 1.02 -1.90 -10.88
C TYR A 209 -0.03 -2.97 -11.16
N GLY A 210 -1.31 -2.59 -11.18
CA GLY A 210 -2.41 -3.50 -11.49
C GLY A 210 -2.43 -3.95 -12.95
N LYS A 211 -2.04 -3.08 -13.90
CA LYS A 211 -2.02 -3.39 -15.35
C LYS A 211 -1.17 -4.60 -15.71
N THR A 212 -0.14 -4.89 -14.93
CA THR A 212 0.77 -6.01 -15.17
C THR A 212 0.42 -7.27 -14.37
N LEU A 213 -0.66 -7.21 -13.57
CA LEU A 213 -1.08 -8.28 -12.69
C LEU A 213 -2.34 -8.97 -13.25
N GLU A 214 -2.29 -10.28 -13.28
CA GLU A 214 -3.40 -11.14 -13.65
C GLU A 214 -4.55 -11.10 -12.64
N ALA A 215 -5.65 -11.80 -12.90
CA ALA A 215 -6.79 -11.91 -11.99
C ALA A 215 -6.35 -12.43 -10.61
N THR A 216 -7.00 -11.96 -9.55
CA THR A 216 -6.67 -12.36 -8.18
C THR A 216 -7.88 -12.98 -7.46
N PRO A 217 -7.65 -13.91 -6.50
CA PRO A 217 -8.73 -14.68 -5.85
C PRO A 217 -9.77 -13.85 -5.09
N ASN A 218 -9.48 -12.58 -4.78
CA ASN A 218 -10.46 -11.66 -4.21
C ASN A 218 -11.51 -11.14 -5.20
N GLY A 219 -11.54 -11.66 -6.43
CA GLY A 219 -12.48 -11.29 -7.49
C GLY A 219 -12.08 -10.07 -8.31
N ARG A 220 -10.80 -9.63 -8.24
CA ARG A 220 -10.23 -8.57 -9.06
C ARG A 220 -9.92 -9.12 -10.45
N PHE A 221 -10.27 -8.37 -11.51
CA PHE A 221 -9.91 -8.71 -12.88
C PHE A 221 -8.42 -8.43 -13.18
N ALA A 222 -7.89 -9.11 -14.18
CA ALA A 222 -6.58 -8.79 -14.72
C ALA A 222 -6.56 -7.34 -15.22
N GLY A 223 -5.49 -6.62 -14.90
CA GLY A 223 -5.32 -5.23 -15.31
C GLY A 223 -6.01 -4.19 -14.43
N ASP A 224 -6.93 -4.56 -13.54
CA ASP A 224 -7.53 -3.62 -12.59
C ASP A 224 -6.49 -3.10 -11.58
N ALA A 225 -6.79 -1.96 -10.95
CA ALA A 225 -5.95 -1.43 -9.88
C ALA A 225 -5.77 -2.42 -8.73
N ILE A 226 -4.62 -2.38 -8.07
CA ILE A 226 -4.39 -3.05 -6.79
C ILE A 226 -4.80 -2.15 -5.63
N SER A 227 -4.92 -2.69 -4.41
CA SER A 227 -5.21 -1.90 -3.22
C SER A 227 -4.13 -0.88 -2.91
N HIS A 228 -4.55 0.24 -2.30
CA HIS A 228 -3.72 1.37 -1.98
C HIS A 228 -3.12 1.23 -0.57
N SER A 229 -1.83 1.39 -0.43
CA SER A 229 -1.14 1.32 0.89
C SER A 229 -1.54 0.11 1.72
N SER A 230 -1.75 0.31 3.01
CA SER A 230 -2.32 -0.65 3.97
C SER A 230 -3.81 -0.40 4.23
N GLU A 231 -4.47 0.31 3.34
CA GLU A 231 -5.90 0.59 3.46
C GLU A 231 -6.75 -0.57 2.93
N PRO A 232 -7.98 -0.71 3.43
CA PRO A 232 -9.00 -1.52 2.77
C PRO A 232 -9.13 -1.13 1.30
N ASP A 233 -9.43 -2.10 0.45
CA ASP A 233 -9.53 -1.87 -1.00
C ASP A 233 -10.86 -1.21 -1.37
N PRO A 234 -10.90 0.08 -1.75
CA PRO A 234 -12.14 0.80 -2.00
C PRO A 234 -12.90 0.24 -3.21
N GLY A 235 -12.21 -0.17 -4.27
CA GLY A 235 -12.85 -0.68 -5.49
C GLY A 235 -13.66 -1.95 -5.30
N PHE A 236 -13.52 -2.62 -4.14
CA PHE A 236 -14.15 -3.90 -3.87
C PHE A 236 -15.18 -3.89 -2.75
N ALA A 237 -15.28 -2.84 -1.99
CA ALA A 237 -16.02 -2.89 -0.74
C ALA A 237 -17.42 -2.26 -0.80
N ARG A 238 -17.92 -1.88 -1.96
CA ARG A 238 -19.30 -1.38 -2.09
C ARG A 238 -20.29 -2.38 -1.50
N GLY A 239 -20.96 -1.96 -0.43
CA GLY A 239 -21.96 -2.76 0.27
C GLY A 239 -21.45 -3.58 1.46
N VAL A 240 -20.20 -3.40 1.88
CA VAL A 240 -19.64 -3.95 3.11
C VAL A 240 -19.23 -2.80 4.03
N ASP A 241 -19.39 -2.93 5.35
CA ASP A 241 -19.08 -1.93 6.39
C ASP A 241 -17.58 -1.53 6.48
N THR A 242 -16.84 -1.61 5.38
CA THR A 242 -15.38 -1.40 5.36
C THR A 242 -14.96 0.04 5.17
N PHE A 243 -15.87 0.94 4.84
CA PHE A 243 -15.56 2.33 4.49
C PHE A 243 -15.93 3.37 5.54
N SER A 244 -16.44 2.97 6.69
CA SER A 244 -16.46 3.90 7.81
C SER A 244 -15.02 4.41 8.02
N PRO A 245 -14.79 5.74 8.07
CA PRO A 245 -13.47 6.32 8.35
C PRO A 245 -12.84 5.72 9.63
N VAL A 246 -13.67 5.35 10.60
CA VAL A 246 -13.22 4.68 11.84
C VAL A 246 -12.67 3.28 11.57
N LEU A 247 -13.36 2.48 10.75
CA LEU A 247 -12.90 1.12 10.41
C LEU A 247 -11.63 1.17 9.57
N LYS A 248 -11.56 2.09 8.63
CA LYS A 248 -10.36 2.34 7.84
C LYS A 248 -9.18 2.75 8.73
N ALA A 249 -9.40 3.71 9.64
CA ALA A 249 -8.38 4.15 10.59
C ALA A 249 -7.86 3.02 11.47
N ASN A 250 -8.76 2.15 11.95
CA ASN A 250 -8.40 0.98 12.75
C ASN A 250 -7.61 -0.05 11.92
N ALA A 251 -8.05 -0.37 10.71
CA ALA A 251 -7.35 -1.31 9.82
C ALA A 251 -5.91 -0.86 9.52
N VAL A 252 -5.74 0.43 9.19
CA VAL A 252 -4.42 1.02 8.93
C VAL A 252 -3.55 1.00 10.20
N ALA A 253 -4.10 1.34 11.37
CA ALA A 253 -3.37 1.29 12.63
C ALA A 253 -2.88 -0.13 12.96
N LEU A 254 -3.71 -1.15 12.75
CA LEU A 254 -3.36 -2.56 12.99
C LEU A 254 -2.24 -3.08 12.07
N THR A 255 -2.06 -2.48 10.90
CA THR A 255 -1.06 -2.91 9.92
C THR A 255 0.14 -1.99 9.81
N GLN A 256 0.44 -1.21 10.86
CA GLN A 256 1.64 -0.39 10.90
C GLN A 256 2.91 -1.22 10.73
N ALA A 257 3.79 -0.80 9.82
CA ALA A 257 5.06 -1.49 9.54
C ALA A 257 6.21 -1.00 10.43
N GLY A 258 5.99 0.05 11.19
CA GLY A 258 6.99 0.70 12.04
C GLY A 258 7.11 2.19 11.77
N TYR A 259 8.31 2.71 11.67
CA TYR A 259 8.60 4.13 11.41
C TYR A 259 8.89 4.37 9.91
N GLY A 260 9.07 5.64 9.53
CA GLY A 260 9.27 6.05 8.14
C GLY A 260 7.93 6.20 7.42
N ASN A 261 7.84 5.67 6.21
CA ASN A 261 6.63 5.61 5.40
C ASN A 261 5.60 4.57 5.87
N SER A 262 5.61 4.18 7.09
CA SER A 262 5.05 2.92 7.57
C SER A 262 3.68 2.52 6.97
N ALA A 263 2.60 3.19 7.31
CA ALA A 263 1.27 2.95 6.77
C ALA A 263 0.40 4.20 6.96
N PRO A 264 0.40 5.15 6.01
CA PRO A 264 -0.40 6.38 6.12
C PRO A 264 -1.89 6.08 5.97
N LEU A 265 -2.70 6.67 6.85
CA LEU A 265 -4.15 6.73 6.72
C LEU A 265 -4.51 7.89 5.80
N HIS A 266 -5.21 7.64 4.70
CA HIS A 266 -5.76 8.67 3.83
C HIS A 266 -7.24 8.89 4.17
N LEU A 267 -7.59 10.12 4.54
CA LEU A 267 -8.95 10.54 4.82
C LEU A 267 -9.39 11.57 3.78
N ASP A 268 -10.48 11.27 3.10
CA ASP A 268 -11.14 12.19 2.20
C ASP A 268 -12.41 12.70 2.90
N ILE A 269 -12.43 13.97 3.28
CA ILE A 269 -13.46 14.58 4.12
C ILE A 269 -14.26 15.58 3.30
N ASP A 270 -15.58 15.35 3.23
CA ASP A 270 -16.48 16.35 2.69
C ASP A 270 -16.53 17.58 3.61
N THR A 271 -16.30 18.75 3.05
CA THR A 271 -16.37 20.01 3.79
C THR A 271 -17.75 20.26 4.42
N GLY A 272 -18.81 19.67 3.86
CA GLY A 272 -20.14 19.69 4.44
C GLY A 272 -20.20 19.01 5.81
N LEU A 273 -19.49 17.91 5.99
CA LEU A 273 -19.43 17.19 7.26
C LEU A 273 -18.88 18.07 8.41
N ILE A 274 -17.84 18.84 8.11
CA ILE A 274 -17.19 19.73 9.11
C ILE A 274 -18.10 20.89 9.51
N GLN A 275 -19.02 21.29 8.64
CA GLN A 275 -19.98 22.38 8.89
C GLN A 275 -21.16 21.94 9.79
N HIS A 276 -21.39 20.63 9.94
CA HIS A 276 -22.42 20.13 10.84
C HIS A 276 -21.97 20.24 12.31
N SER A 277 -22.96 20.45 13.19
CA SER A 277 -22.71 20.45 14.64
C SER A 277 -22.07 19.12 15.07
N GLY A 278 -20.91 19.19 15.72
CA GLY A 278 -20.15 18.01 16.14
C GLY A 278 -19.21 17.40 15.09
N GLY A 279 -19.19 17.89 13.84
CA GLY A 279 -18.32 17.34 12.80
C GLY A 279 -16.85 17.47 13.12
N VAL A 280 -16.43 18.61 13.69
CA VAL A 280 -15.04 18.83 14.13
C VAL A 280 -14.69 17.89 15.29
N ASP A 281 -15.58 17.73 16.26
CA ASP A 281 -15.35 16.84 17.41
C ASP A 281 -15.25 15.38 16.98
N ALA A 282 -16.03 14.95 16.02
CA ALA A 282 -15.95 13.62 15.44
C ALA A 282 -14.60 13.38 14.73
N LEU A 283 -14.11 14.39 14.00
CA LEU A 283 -12.80 14.31 13.36
C LEU A 283 -11.66 14.24 14.38
N VAL A 284 -11.73 15.06 15.43
CA VAL A 284 -10.76 15.04 16.53
C VAL A 284 -10.76 13.68 17.22
N ALA A 285 -11.95 13.13 17.51
CA ALA A 285 -12.08 11.81 18.10
C ALA A 285 -11.48 10.70 17.22
N LEU A 286 -11.67 10.78 15.90
CA LEU A 286 -11.09 9.83 14.93
C LEU A 286 -9.56 9.89 14.94
N ILE A 287 -8.97 11.10 14.97
CA ILE A 287 -7.51 11.29 15.02
C ILE A 287 -6.95 10.65 16.30
N HIS A 288 -7.55 10.93 17.44
CA HIS A 288 -7.13 10.33 18.72
C HIS A 288 -7.29 8.81 18.74
N ALA A 289 -8.39 8.29 18.22
CA ALA A 289 -8.59 6.84 18.16
C ALA A 289 -7.53 6.15 17.28
N HIS A 290 -7.18 6.77 16.15
CA HIS A 290 -6.13 6.25 15.27
C HIS A 290 -4.76 6.26 15.95
N GLU A 291 -4.40 7.34 16.64
CA GLU A 291 -3.17 7.46 17.42
C GLU A 291 -3.11 6.40 18.52
N GLN A 292 -4.18 6.28 19.33
CA GLN A 292 -4.27 5.28 20.41
C GLN A 292 -4.18 3.83 19.91
N ALA A 293 -4.68 3.57 18.70
CA ALA A 293 -4.57 2.27 18.05
C ALA A 293 -3.16 1.98 17.46
N GLY A 294 -2.22 2.93 17.55
CA GLY A 294 -0.85 2.80 17.04
C GLY A 294 -0.63 3.39 15.65
N GLY A 295 -1.61 4.12 15.13
CA GLY A 295 -1.46 4.85 13.85
C GLY A 295 -0.42 5.96 13.95
N THR A 296 0.35 6.18 12.87
CA THR A 296 1.50 7.08 12.89
C THR A 296 1.34 8.31 12.01
N LEU A 297 0.54 8.20 10.95
CA LEU A 297 0.43 9.25 9.94
C LEU A 297 -0.99 9.31 9.38
N ILE A 298 -1.53 10.53 9.34
CA ILE A 298 -2.81 10.82 8.68
C ILE A 298 -2.58 11.82 7.55
N ASN A 299 -3.10 11.51 6.39
CA ASN A 299 -3.08 12.36 5.20
C ASN A 299 -4.52 12.75 4.87
N MET A 300 -4.88 14.01 5.07
CA MET A 300 -6.25 14.48 4.88
C MET A 300 -6.43 15.26 3.59
N ASN A 301 -7.54 15.02 2.92
CA ASN A 301 -8.03 15.79 1.79
C ASN A 301 -9.42 16.33 2.14
N CYS A 302 -9.54 17.64 2.33
CA CYS A 302 -10.80 18.29 2.68
C CYS A 302 -11.34 19.02 1.45
N VAL A 303 -12.33 18.46 0.79
CA VAL A 303 -12.90 18.97 -0.46
C VAL A 303 -14.42 18.76 -0.45
N SER A 304 -15.17 19.70 -1.04
CA SER A 304 -16.60 19.48 -1.26
C SER A 304 -16.82 18.34 -2.26
N LYS A 305 -17.53 17.30 -1.85
CA LYS A 305 -17.90 16.16 -2.70
C LYS A 305 -18.63 16.61 -3.95
N GLU A 306 -19.60 17.54 -3.81
CA GLU A 306 -20.36 18.10 -4.94
C GLU A 306 -19.42 18.80 -5.94
N LYS A 307 -18.48 19.64 -5.45
CA LYS A 307 -17.52 20.34 -6.30
C LYS A 307 -16.59 19.37 -7.01
N LEU A 308 -16.13 18.32 -6.31
CA LEU A 308 -15.27 17.29 -6.87
C LEU A 308 -15.96 16.52 -8.01
N LEU A 309 -17.21 16.10 -7.82
CA LEU A 309 -18.00 15.40 -8.85
C LEU A 309 -18.22 16.26 -10.09
N LYS A 310 -18.59 17.53 -9.92
CA LYS A 310 -18.71 18.48 -11.05
C LYS A 310 -17.37 18.70 -11.75
N ALA A 311 -16.28 18.80 -11.01
CA ALA A 311 -14.94 18.92 -11.58
C ALA A 311 -14.49 17.63 -12.31
N HIS A 312 -15.01 16.47 -11.92
CA HIS A 312 -14.73 15.22 -12.63
C HIS A 312 -15.40 15.18 -14.01
N GLU A 313 -16.62 15.71 -14.12
CA GLU A 313 -17.35 15.84 -15.39
C GLU A 313 -16.68 16.87 -16.32
N ASP A 314 -16.34 18.05 -15.79
CA ASP A 314 -15.63 19.11 -16.54
C ASP A 314 -14.46 19.68 -15.73
N PRO A 315 -13.27 19.06 -15.80
CA PRO A 315 -12.11 19.52 -15.04
C PRO A 315 -11.66 20.94 -15.39
N LYS A 316 -11.92 21.38 -16.61
CA LYS A 316 -11.49 22.72 -17.08
C LYS A 316 -12.32 23.85 -16.46
N ALA A 317 -13.54 23.56 -16.04
CA ALA A 317 -14.40 24.52 -15.34
C ALA A 317 -13.94 24.78 -13.88
N TYR A 318 -13.03 23.91 -13.35
CA TYR A 318 -12.54 24.00 -11.98
C TYR A 318 -10.99 24.01 -11.92
N PRO A 319 -10.31 24.98 -12.57
CA PRO A 319 -8.86 24.98 -12.72
C PRO A 319 -8.13 25.11 -11.37
N ASP A 320 -8.76 25.76 -10.38
CA ASP A 320 -8.19 26.04 -9.07
C ASP A 320 -8.50 24.97 -8.01
N LEU A 321 -9.21 23.90 -8.39
CA LEU A 321 -9.50 22.82 -7.44
C LEU A 321 -8.22 22.07 -7.13
N VAL A 322 -7.73 22.20 -5.90
CA VAL A 322 -6.59 21.46 -5.37
C VAL A 322 -7.08 20.25 -4.59
N VAL A 323 -6.49 19.12 -4.84
CA VAL A 323 -6.76 17.85 -4.13
C VAL A 323 -5.48 17.24 -3.59
N ARG A 324 -5.61 16.48 -2.51
CA ARG A 324 -4.53 15.67 -1.99
C ARG A 324 -4.55 14.31 -2.70
N VAL A 325 -3.55 14.03 -3.51
CA VAL A 325 -3.49 12.78 -4.28
C VAL A 325 -3.08 11.62 -3.36
N THR A 326 -1.87 11.73 -2.83
CA THR A 326 -1.31 10.83 -1.81
C THR A 326 -0.41 11.63 -0.88
N GLY A 327 0.88 11.56 -1.01
CA GLY A 327 1.85 12.39 -0.26
C GLY A 327 2.03 13.82 -0.79
N TYR A 328 1.37 14.20 -1.88
CA TYR A 328 1.44 15.52 -2.51
C TYR A 328 0.05 16.04 -2.89
N SER A 329 -0.05 17.34 -3.11
CA SER A 329 -1.25 18.01 -3.62
C SER A 329 -1.06 18.44 -5.07
N ALA A 330 -2.13 18.38 -5.86
CA ALA A 330 -2.12 18.80 -7.25
C ALA A 330 -3.43 19.50 -7.61
N PHE A 331 -3.40 20.28 -8.67
CA PHE A 331 -4.63 20.76 -9.30
C PHE A 331 -5.37 19.58 -9.93
N PHE A 332 -6.63 19.40 -9.56
CA PHE A 332 -7.44 18.28 -10.05
C PHE A 332 -7.49 18.19 -11.57
N ALA A 333 -7.61 19.36 -12.24
CA ALA A 333 -7.62 19.46 -13.69
C ALA A 333 -6.32 19.00 -14.37
N SER A 334 -5.18 19.04 -13.66
CA SER A 334 -3.87 18.62 -14.20
C SER A 334 -3.62 17.13 -14.10
N LEU A 335 -4.44 16.39 -13.33
CA LEU A 335 -4.31 14.95 -13.16
C LEU A 335 -4.81 14.19 -14.37
N SER A 336 -4.27 12.98 -14.61
CA SER A 336 -4.81 12.06 -15.61
C SER A 336 -6.24 11.62 -15.25
N LYS A 337 -6.97 11.09 -16.21
CA LYS A 337 -8.33 10.61 -15.98
C LYS A 337 -8.39 9.52 -14.90
N GLU A 338 -7.42 8.62 -14.90
CA GLU A 338 -7.31 7.53 -13.94
C GLU A 338 -7.07 8.05 -12.51
N TYR A 339 -6.18 9.03 -12.34
CA TYR A 339 -5.94 9.65 -11.04
C TYR A 339 -7.16 10.43 -10.54
N ARG A 340 -7.86 11.15 -11.43
CA ARG A 340 -9.11 11.83 -11.07
C ARG A 340 -10.17 10.83 -10.61
N GLN A 341 -10.32 9.71 -11.35
CA GLN A 341 -11.26 8.66 -10.99
C GLN A 341 -10.93 8.07 -9.61
N GLN A 342 -9.67 7.77 -9.34
CA GLN A 342 -9.23 7.25 -8.03
C GLN A 342 -9.63 8.17 -6.87
N ILE A 343 -9.50 9.49 -7.05
CA ILE A 343 -9.89 10.45 -6.01
C ILE A 343 -11.41 10.47 -5.85
N VAL A 344 -12.15 10.43 -6.95
CA VAL A 344 -13.62 10.38 -6.91
C VAL A 344 -14.12 9.11 -6.23
N ASP A 345 -13.52 7.95 -6.54
CA ASP A 345 -13.90 6.67 -5.96
C ASP A 345 -13.75 6.70 -4.42
N ARG A 346 -12.68 7.31 -3.90
CA ARG A 346 -12.50 7.47 -2.45
C ARG A 346 -13.63 8.26 -1.79
N PHE A 347 -14.16 9.29 -2.46
CA PHE A 347 -15.30 10.09 -1.95
C PHE A 347 -16.66 9.43 -2.17
N LEU A 348 -16.79 8.53 -3.14
CA LEU A 348 -18.06 7.83 -3.39
C LEU A 348 -18.27 6.68 -2.40
N ASP A 349 -17.18 6.17 -1.88
CA ASP A 349 -17.17 5.02 -0.97
C ASP A 349 -17.25 5.44 0.51
N GLU A 350 -17.17 6.74 0.82
CA GLU A 350 -17.41 7.37 2.13
C GLU A 350 -18.84 7.95 2.16
#